data_57a62515e2fd66d9ba9d85aabd74cc67
#
_entry.id   57a62515e2fd66d9ba9d85aabd74cc67
#
_cell.length_a   1.000
_cell.length_b   1.000
_cell.length_c   1.000
_cell.angle_alpha   90.00
_cell.angle_beta   90.00
_cell.angle_gamma   90.00
#
_symmetry.space_group_name_H-M   'P 1'
#
loop_
_entity.id
_entity.type
_entity.pdbx_description
1 polymer ?
#
loop_
_entity_poly.entity_id
_entity_poly.type
_entity_poly.pdbx_seq_one_letter_code
_entity_poly.pdbx_strand_id
1 'polypeptide(L)'
;MTASVQVLRNPADAAVVLDPIRLKLLENLTKPQSAASLSRLLDIPRQKINYHLRELERIGMVKETETRKRGNCTERLMIATATKFLVSPEALGNLGAGPQENEDRASAVYLLNTAARTISDLSELRRLADAVGMRPNCPRPLD
;
A
#
# COMPACT_ATOMS: atom_id res chain seq x y z
N MET A 1 -5.63 -12.17 -0.06
CA MET A 1 -6.17 -11.19 -1.00
C MET A 1 -5.47 -9.85 -0.79
N THR A 2 -5.08 -9.22 -1.85
CA THR A 2 -4.46 -7.89 -1.84
C THR A 2 -5.57 -6.86 -1.99
N ALA A 3 -5.61 -5.83 -1.13
CA ALA A 3 -6.57 -4.74 -1.28
C ALA A 3 -6.35 -4.00 -2.61
N SER A 4 -7.40 -3.43 -3.20
CA SER A 4 -7.24 -2.65 -4.43
C SER A 4 -6.54 -1.31 -4.17
N VAL A 5 -6.87 -0.66 -3.04
CA VAL A 5 -6.29 0.62 -2.61
C VAL A 5 -6.10 0.61 -1.10
N GLN A 6 -4.99 1.14 -0.62
CA GLN A 6 -4.73 1.41 0.79
C GLN A 6 -4.42 2.89 0.99
N VAL A 7 -5.07 3.50 1.98
CA VAL A 7 -4.90 4.93 2.28
C VAL A 7 -3.97 5.09 3.48
N LEU A 8 -2.91 5.87 3.30
CA LEU A 8 -1.94 6.22 4.34
C LEU A 8 -2.36 7.56 4.98
N ARG A 9 -2.74 7.53 6.24
CA ARG A 9 -3.16 8.71 7.01
C ARG A 9 -2.11 9.15 8.02
N ASN A 10 -1.22 8.25 8.42
CA ASN A 10 -0.18 8.53 9.40
C ASN A 10 1.03 9.17 8.71
N PRO A 11 1.50 10.37 9.15
CA PRO A 11 2.69 11.03 8.60
C PRO A 11 3.95 10.15 8.65
N ALA A 12 4.13 9.39 9.72
CA ALA A 12 5.29 8.51 9.87
C ALA A 12 5.30 7.38 8.83
N ASP A 13 4.14 6.79 8.54
CA ASP A 13 4.01 5.72 7.55
C ASP A 13 4.18 6.28 6.12
N ALA A 14 3.65 7.47 5.85
CA ALA A 14 3.85 8.16 4.57
C ALA A 14 5.34 8.45 4.33
N ALA A 15 6.07 8.93 5.33
CA ALA A 15 7.51 9.17 5.25
C ALA A 15 8.29 7.86 4.96
N VAL A 16 7.87 6.76 5.57
CA VAL A 16 8.47 5.43 5.30
C VAL A 16 8.28 5.05 3.84
N VAL A 17 7.08 5.19 3.29
CA VAL A 17 6.76 4.76 1.91
C VAL A 17 7.46 5.62 0.86
N LEU A 18 7.67 6.90 1.11
CA LEU A 18 8.27 7.84 0.14
C LEU A 18 9.77 7.62 -0.11
N ASP A 19 10.42 6.71 0.60
CA ASP A 19 11.79 6.30 0.29
C ASP A 19 11.87 5.69 -1.12
N PRO A 20 12.79 6.15 -2.00
CA PRO A 20 12.87 5.70 -3.40
C PRO A 20 13.07 4.19 -3.56
N ILE A 21 13.80 3.56 -2.63
CA ILE A 21 14.02 2.10 -2.67
C ILE A 21 12.71 1.37 -2.32
N ARG A 22 11.98 1.86 -1.33
CA ARG A 22 10.71 1.27 -0.90
C ARG A 22 9.64 1.38 -1.97
N LEU A 23 9.58 2.50 -2.69
CA LEU A 23 8.69 2.65 -3.85
C LEU A 23 9.00 1.59 -4.92
N LYS A 24 10.28 1.42 -5.30
CA LYS A 24 10.71 0.38 -6.24
C LYS A 24 10.37 -1.03 -5.75
N LEU A 25 10.49 -1.29 -4.45
CA LEU A 25 10.12 -2.58 -3.87
C LEU A 25 8.62 -2.83 -4.01
N LEU A 26 7.77 -1.86 -3.66
CA LEU A 26 6.31 -1.97 -3.77
C LEU A 26 5.84 -2.20 -5.21
N GLU A 27 6.46 -1.53 -6.19
CA GLU A 27 6.18 -1.73 -7.63
C GLU A 27 6.45 -3.18 -8.06
N ASN A 28 7.47 -3.82 -7.49
CA ASN A 28 7.87 -5.19 -7.84
C ASN A 28 7.20 -6.26 -6.97
N LEU A 29 6.49 -5.89 -5.91
CA LEU A 29 5.81 -6.79 -4.98
C LEU A 29 4.32 -7.02 -5.34
N THR A 30 3.93 -6.77 -6.57
CA THR A 30 2.60 -7.14 -7.10
C THR A 30 2.40 -8.65 -7.16
N LYS A 31 3.51 -9.41 -7.17
CA LYS A 31 3.56 -10.86 -7.07
C LYS A 31 4.52 -11.25 -5.93
N PRO A 32 4.36 -12.45 -5.32
CA PRO A 32 5.27 -12.89 -4.27
C PRO A 32 6.72 -12.93 -4.73
N GLN A 33 7.60 -12.23 -4.01
CA GLN A 33 9.04 -12.15 -4.30
C GLN A 33 9.86 -12.36 -3.02
N SER A 34 11.04 -13.01 -3.17
CA SER A 34 12.00 -13.10 -2.08
C SER A 34 12.98 -11.92 -2.10
N ALA A 35 13.60 -11.64 -0.95
CA ALA A 35 14.65 -10.61 -0.88
C ALA A 35 15.83 -10.91 -1.81
N ALA A 36 16.14 -12.19 -2.06
CA ALA A 36 17.19 -12.60 -3.01
C ALA A 36 16.78 -12.32 -4.47
N SER A 37 15.50 -12.52 -4.81
CA SER A 37 14.96 -12.20 -6.13
C SER A 37 14.98 -10.70 -6.38
N LEU A 38 14.48 -9.91 -5.42
CA LEU A 38 14.48 -8.45 -5.49
C LEU A 38 15.89 -7.85 -5.54
N SER A 39 16.83 -8.42 -4.80
CA SER A 39 18.24 -8.00 -4.82
C SER A 39 18.85 -8.11 -6.21
N ARG A 40 18.60 -9.21 -6.91
CA ARG A 40 19.08 -9.41 -8.29
C ARG A 40 18.37 -8.50 -9.30
N LEU A 41 17.05 -8.29 -9.10
CA LEU A 41 16.25 -7.50 -10.01
C LEU A 41 16.60 -6.00 -9.94
N LEU A 42 16.85 -5.49 -8.72
CA LEU A 42 17.07 -4.07 -8.47
C LEU A 42 18.55 -3.68 -8.34
N ASP A 43 19.45 -4.68 -8.39
CA ASP A 43 20.89 -4.50 -8.15
C ASP A 43 21.19 -3.79 -6.81
N ILE A 44 20.49 -4.23 -5.77
CA ILE A 44 20.61 -3.72 -4.40
C ILE A 44 21.03 -4.87 -3.48
N PRO A 45 22.02 -4.69 -2.57
CA PRO A 45 22.44 -5.73 -1.66
C PRO A 45 21.26 -6.33 -0.86
N ARG A 46 21.21 -7.67 -0.78
CA ARG A 46 20.12 -8.42 -0.10
C ARG A 46 19.87 -7.94 1.32
N GLN A 47 20.92 -7.58 2.05
CA GLN A 47 20.81 -7.07 3.41
C GLN A 47 20.00 -5.76 3.45
N LYS A 48 20.26 -4.86 2.50
CA LYS A 48 19.52 -3.58 2.37
C LYS A 48 18.06 -3.82 1.98
N ILE A 49 17.82 -4.76 1.05
CA ILE A 49 16.44 -5.17 0.69
C ILE A 49 15.69 -5.70 1.92
N ASN A 50 16.31 -6.59 2.70
CA ASN A 50 15.68 -7.13 3.92
C ASN A 50 15.35 -6.04 4.94
N TYR A 51 16.21 -5.03 5.10
CA TYR A 51 15.93 -3.88 5.96
C TYR A 51 14.68 -3.13 5.50
N HIS A 52 14.60 -2.77 4.22
CA HIS A 52 13.45 -2.04 3.68
C HIS A 52 12.16 -2.88 3.70
N LEU A 53 12.23 -4.18 3.44
CA LEU A 53 11.08 -5.09 3.54
C LEU A 53 10.52 -5.15 4.97
N ARG A 54 11.39 -5.20 5.99
CA ARG A 54 10.96 -5.17 7.41
C ARG A 54 10.27 -3.86 7.76
N GLU A 55 10.78 -2.73 7.27
CA GLU A 55 10.15 -1.43 7.49
C GLU A 55 8.77 -1.35 6.83
N LEU A 56 8.62 -1.85 5.61
CA LEU A 56 7.33 -1.92 4.91
C LEU A 56 6.38 -2.92 5.59
N GLU A 57 6.88 -4.04 6.11
CA GLU A 57 6.10 -5.02 6.86
C GLU A 57 5.59 -4.43 8.18
N ARG A 58 6.44 -3.68 8.89
CA ARG A 58 6.10 -3.01 10.15
C ARG A 58 4.91 -2.07 10.02
N ILE A 59 4.81 -1.36 8.90
CA ILE A 59 3.70 -0.42 8.62
C ILE A 59 2.56 -1.07 7.81
N GLY A 60 2.61 -2.39 7.60
CA GLY A 60 1.54 -3.15 6.93
C GLY A 60 1.42 -2.95 5.42
N MET A 61 2.47 -2.46 4.74
CA MET A 61 2.47 -2.28 3.28
C MET A 61 2.81 -3.55 2.53
N VAL A 62 3.54 -4.47 3.17
CA VAL A 62 3.85 -5.79 2.65
C VAL A 62 3.56 -6.85 3.70
N LYS A 63 3.31 -8.07 3.26
CA LYS A 63 3.11 -9.24 4.12
C LYS A 63 3.84 -10.44 3.55
N GLU A 64 4.19 -11.37 4.44
CA GLU A 64 4.65 -12.68 4.05
C GLU A 64 3.49 -13.52 3.52
N THR A 65 3.71 -14.22 2.42
CA THR A 65 2.74 -15.16 1.85
C THR A 65 3.15 -16.61 2.04
N GLU A 66 4.45 -16.87 1.96
CA GLU A 66 4.99 -18.22 1.95
C GLU A 66 6.46 -18.19 2.38
N THR A 67 6.88 -19.27 3.00
CA THR A 67 8.29 -19.52 3.30
C THR A 67 8.77 -20.71 2.47
N ARG A 68 9.82 -20.53 1.66
CA ARG A 68 10.41 -21.59 0.86
C ARG A 68 11.78 -21.98 1.37
N LYS A 69 12.03 -23.29 1.47
CA LYS A 69 13.38 -23.82 1.66
C LYS A 69 14.10 -23.93 0.32
N ARG A 70 15.27 -23.34 0.22
CA ARG A 70 16.16 -23.48 -0.94
C ARG A 70 17.54 -23.88 -0.46
N GLY A 71 17.82 -25.18 -0.52
CA GLY A 71 19.02 -25.77 0.12
C GLY A 71 18.97 -25.56 1.64
N ASN A 72 20.04 -25.05 2.22
CA ASN A 72 20.13 -24.74 3.65
C ASN A 72 19.58 -23.36 4.03
N CYS A 73 19.02 -22.61 3.06
CA CYS A 73 18.47 -21.28 3.31
C CYS A 73 16.94 -21.29 3.26
N THR A 74 16.34 -20.57 4.20
CA THR A 74 14.89 -20.28 4.20
C THR A 74 14.66 -18.91 3.58
N GLU A 75 13.85 -18.86 2.53
CA GLU A 75 13.45 -17.61 1.86
C GLU A 75 12.00 -17.28 2.17
N ARG A 76 11.76 -16.07 2.66
CA ARG A 76 10.41 -15.52 2.85
C ARG A 76 9.95 -14.89 1.54
N LEU A 77 8.74 -15.23 1.09
CA LEU A 77 8.10 -14.57 -0.05
C LEU A 77 7.18 -13.48 0.46
N MET A 78 7.43 -12.27 0.02
CA MET A 78 6.70 -11.08 0.40
C MET A 78 5.83 -10.60 -0.76
N ILE A 79 4.67 -10.03 -0.45
CA ILE A 79 3.77 -9.39 -1.42
C ILE A 79 3.25 -8.07 -0.85
N ALA A 80 2.98 -7.08 -1.70
CA ALA A 80 2.31 -5.86 -1.31
C ALA A 80 0.87 -6.12 -0.84
N THR A 81 0.42 -5.42 0.17
CA THR A 81 -0.93 -5.56 0.75
C THR A 81 -2.01 -4.89 -0.10
N ALA A 82 -1.62 -3.96 -0.97
CA ALA A 82 -2.50 -3.28 -1.91
C ALA A 82 -1.82 -3.11 -3.28
N THR A 83 -2.63 -2.93 -4.32
CA THR A 83 -2.15 -2.64 -5.68
C THR A 83 -1.85 -1.16 -5.89
N LYS A 84 -2.47 -0.29 -5.08
CA LYS A 84 -2.27 1.17 -5.09
C LYS A 84 -2.23 1.70 -3.67
N PHE A 85 -1.35 2.67 -3.43
CA PHE A 85 -1.25 3.37 -2.17
C PHE A 85 -1.57 4.85 -2.38
N LEU A 86 -2.44 5.39 -1.55
CA LEU A 86 -2.85 6.78 -1.56
C LEU A 86 -2.36 7.44 -0.27
N VAL A 87 -1.55 8.47 -0.39
CA VAL A 87 -1.17 9.30 0.78
C VAL A 87 -2.26 10.33 1.01
N SER A 88 -2.92 10.25 2.16
CA SER A 88 -3.93 11.24 2.56
C SER A 88 -3.29 12.59 2.84
N PRO A 89 -3.94 13.72 2.51
CA PRO A 89 -3.49 15.04 2.96
C PRO A 89 -3.28 15.15 4.48
N GLU A 90 -4.03 14.38 5.28
CA GLU A 90 -3.82 14.28 6.74
C GLU A 90 -2.41 13.78 7.10
N ALA A 91 -1.80 12.94 6.26
CA ALA A 91 -0.45 12.44 6.43
C ALA A 91 0.63 13.54 6.26
N LEU A 92 0.28 14.68 5.70
CA LEU A 92 1.18 15.84 5.57
C LEU A 92 1.17 16.71 6.85
N GLY A 93 0.30 16.42 7.82
CA GLY A 93 0.20 17.15 9.08
C GLY A 93 -0.03 18.66 8.85
N ASN A 94 0.69 19.48 9.61
CA ASN A 94 0.59 20.94 9.49
C ASN A 94 1.19 21.52 8.19
N LEU A 95 1.84 20.71 7.37
CA LEU A 95 2.27 21.10 6.01
C LEU A 95 1.13 20.97 4.98
N GLY A 96 0.10 20.20 5.31
CA GLY A 96 -1.18 20.28 4.62
C GLY A 96 -1.82 21.61 4.98
N ALA A 97 -2.22 22.41 3.97
CA ALA A 97 -2.83 23.72 4.17
C ALA A 97 -3.88 23.67 5.29
N GLY A 98 -3.59 24.41 6.38
CA GLY A 98 -4.52 24.52 7.49
C GLY A 98 -5.83 25.20 7.04
N PRO A 99 -6.94 24.92 7.74
CA PRO A 99 -8.26 25.44 7.34
C PRO A 99 -8.41 26.96 7.38
N GLN A 100 -7.35 27.70 7.73
CA GLN A 100 -7.42 29.14 8.03
C GLN A 100 -6.87 30.08 6.95
N GLU A 101 -6.33 29.58 5.83
CA GLU A 101 -5.66 30.52 4.90
C GLU A 101 -6.37 30.79 3.57
N ASN A 102 -7.37 30.03 3.17
CA ASN A 102 -8.26 30.39 2.03
C ASN A 102 -9.47 29.45 2.00
N GLU A 103 -10.68 30.00 1.95
CA GLU A 103 -11.93 29.23 1.86
C GLU A 103 -11.94 28.22 0.69
N ASP A 104 -11.34 28.57 -0.45
CA ASP A 104 -11.25 27.70 -1.61
C ASP A 104 -10.26 26.52 -1.41
N ARG A 105 -9.18 26.76 -0.70
CA ARG A 105 -8.22 25.70 -0.36
C ARG A 105 -8.76 24.77 0.72
N ALA A 106 -9.47 25.30 1.69
CA ALA A 106 -10.13 24.50 2.72
C ALA A 106 -11.17 23.55 2.10
N SER A 107 -11.93 24.03 1.11
CA SER A 107 -12.88 23.21 0.36
C SER A 107 -12.20 22.09 -0.43
N ALA A 108 -11.09 22.37 -1.11
CA ALA A 108 -10.32 21.38 -1.85
C ALA A 108 -9.72 20.31 -0.92
N VAL A 109 -9.14 20.70 0.21
CA VAL A 109 -8.59 19.76 1.21
C VAL A 109 -9.71 18.93 1.83
N TYR A 110 -10.87 19.52 2.14
CA TYR A 110 -12.03 18.79 2.63
C TYR A 110 -12.53 17.76 1.62
N LEU A 111 -12.64 18.12 0.34
CA LEU A 111 -13.04 17.21 -0.73
C LEU A 111 -12.03 16.07 -0.91
N LEU A 112 -10.73 16.36 -0.88
CA LEU A 112 -9.68 15.35 -0.96
C LEU A 112 -9.73 14.38 0.23
N ASN A 113 -9.90 14.89 1.44
CA ASN A 113 -10.04 14.07 2.64
C ASN A 113 -11.30 13.21 2.60
N THR A 114 -12.41 13.77 2.14
CA THR A 114 -13.67 13.04 1.97
C THR A 114 -13.52 11.95 0.91
N ALA A 115 -12.92 12.26 -0.23
CA ALA A 115 -12.64 11.29 -1.28
C ALA A 115 -11.71 10.17 -0.78
N ALA A 116 -10.65 10.49 -0.05
CA ALA A 116 -9.75 9.52 0.54
C ALA A 116 -10.46 8.59 1.55
N ARG A 117 -11.34 9.14 2.39
CA ARG A 117 -12.18 8.35 3.30
C ARG A 117 -13.13 7.44 2.54
N THR A 118 -13.84 7.98 1.55
CA THR A 118 -14.77 7.20 0.72
C THR A 118 -14.06 6.03 0.01
N ILE A 119 -12.88 6.27 -0.55
CA ILE A 119 -12.06 5.22 -1.18
C ILE A 119 -11.67 4.15 -0.15
N SER A 120 -11.27 4.56 1.06
CA SER A 120 -10.93 3.63 2.14
C SER A 120 -12.12 2.78 2.56
N ASP A 121 -13.28 3.40 2.75
CA ASP A 121 -14.51 2.74 3.18
C ASP A 121 -15.03 1.77 2.11
N LEU A 122 -14.99 2.18 0.82
CA LEU A 122 -15.32 1.30 -0.30
C LEU A 122 -14.36 0.11 -0.42
N SER A 123 -13.08 0.32 -0.18
CA SER A 123 -12.08 -0.76 -0.19
C SER A 123 -12.33 -1.75 0.93
N GLU A 124 -12.71 -1.27 2.11
CA GLU A 124 -13.05 -2.12 3.26
C GLU A 124 -14.36 -2.88 3.02
N LEU A 125 -15.41 -2.21 2.51
CA LEU A 125 -16.68 -2.84 2.16
C LEU A 125 -16.47 -3.93 1.09
N ARG A 126 -15.66 -3.68 0.08
CA ARG A 126 -15.32 -4.68 -0.94
C ARG A 126 -14.60 -5.88 -0.32
N ARG A 127 -13.65 -5.64 0.59
CA ARG A 127 -12.95 -6.72 1.31
C ARG A 127 -13.93 -7.57 2.14
N LEU A 128 -14.87 -6.92 2.82
CA LEU A 128 -15.90 -7.60 3.61
C LEU A 128 -16.88 -8.37 2.70
N ALA A 129 -17.29 -7.79 1.58
CA ALA A 129 -18.18 -8.46 0.62
C ALA A 129 -17.52 -9.70 0.00
N ASP A 130 -16.24 -9.62 -0.33
CA ASP A 130 -15.46 -10.76 -0.82
C ASP A 130 -15.32 -11.85 0.25
N ALA A 131 -15.15 -11.47 1.52
CA ALA A 131 -15.06 -12.39 2.65
C ALA A 131 -16.38 -13.13 2.96
N VAL A 132 -17.51 -12.47 2.72
CA VAL A 132 -18.87 -13.04 2.90
C VAL A 132 -19.38 -13.75 1.64
N GLY A 133 -18.61 -13.75 0.54
CA GLY A 133 -19.01 -14.39 -0.73
C GLY A 133 -20.07 -13.61 -1.50
N MET A 134 -20.39 -12.39 -1.11
CA MET A 134 -21.24 -11.48 -1.87
C MET A 134 -20.47 -10.91 -3.06
N ARG A 135 -20.67 -11.49 -4.25
CA ARG A 135 -20.20 -10.86 -5.50
C ARG A 135 -21.10 -9.66 -5.80
N PRO A 136 -20.56 -8.47 -6.04
CA PRO A 136 -21.37 -7.38 -6.56
C PRO A 136 -21.96 -7.85 -7.90
N ASN A 137 -23.26 -7.75 -8.01
CA ASN A 137 -24.00 -8.09 -9.22
C ASN A 137 -23.59 -7.10 -10.32
N CYS A 138 -22.62 -7.47 -11.13
CA CYS A 138 -22.24 -6.70 -12.30
C CYS A 138 -23.38 -6.84 -13.32
N PRO A 139 -24.08 -5.79 -13.75
CA PRO A 139 -25.06 -5.91 -14.81
C PRO A 139 -24.35 -6.46 -16.05
N ARG A 140 -24.91 -7.55 -16.63
CA ARG A 140 -24.42 -8.08 -17.90
C ARG A 140 -24.55 -6.99 -18.95
N PRO A 141 -23.56 -6.82 -19.84
CA PRO A 141 -23.75 -5.97 -20.99
C PRO A 141 -24.98 -6.49 -21.75
N LEU A 142 -25.85 -5.58 -22.12
CA LEU A 142 -26.96 -5.85 -23.00
C LEU A 142 -26.38 -6.15 -24.39
N ASP A 143 -26.65 -7.33 -24.90
CA ASP A 143 -26.38 -7.69 -26.30
C ASP A 143 -27.20 -6.82 -27.27
#